data_de1c264f2da6899bffcf16bf25664bfa
#
_entry.id   de1c264f2da6899bffcf16bf25664bfa
#
_cell.length_a   1.000
_cell.length_b   1.000
_cell.length_c   1.000
_cell.angle_alpha   90.00
_cell.angle_beta   90.00
_cell.angle_gamma   90.00
#
_symmetry.space_group_name_H-M   'P 1'
#
loop_
_entity.id
_entity.type
_entity.pdbx_description
1 polymer ?
#
loop_
_entity_poly.entity_id
_entity_poly.type
_entity_poly.pdbx_seq_one_letter_code
_entity_poly.pdbx_strand_id
1 'polypeptide(L)'
;MICGNNGQGKTNLLEAIWLLTGGKSFRGSKDAELIRRGCDFSVIEGAFETQDIEKEIRLTVGSKTSQRPGRTGRLNGADMGRAAALAGNFQAVVFEPDLLGLVKGGPEGRRRFLDSALCQVYRPYLVALRRYMRLTAQKNALLKSYDITPNGAILLDTYEEQLAEYGALIMQHRCKFLEQAAPIAAQNYRDISHGAEVLEVRYQMCTDAPTAEALAAKMHAMRTAELRAGFCLTGPHREDLEILLDGQPARVFGSQGQQRSCVLALKLAEATVVGELFGEHPVLLLDDVLSELDDERQTYLL
;
A
#
# COMPACT_ATOMS: atom_id res chain seq x y z
N MET A 1 6.47 5.93 24.32
CA MET A 1 6.26 7.25 23.71
C MET A 1 7.61 7.87 23.41
N ILE A 2 7.80 8.42 22.18
CA ILE A 2 9.08 9.03 21.76
C ILE A 2 8.88 10.54 21.82
N CYS A 3 9.62 11.20 22.73
CA CYS A 3 9.54 12.64 22.95
C CYS A 3 10.83 13.33 22.50
N GLY A 4 10.75 14.59 22.08
CA GLY A 4 11.88 15.42 21.69
C GLY A 4 11.44 16.63 20.87
N ASN A 5 12.33 17.60 20.70
CA ASN A 5 12.07 18.81 19.91
C ASN A 5 11.83 18.49 18.42
N ASN A 6 11.22 19.43 17.71
CA ASN A 6 11.03 19.28 16.26
C ASN A 6 12.38 19.22 15.54
N GLY A 7 12.46 18.44 14.47
CA GLY A 7 13.69 18.24 13.71
C GLY A 7 14.69 17.23 14.29
N GLN A 8 14.38 16.55 15.41
CA GLN A 8 15.26 15.55 16.04
C GLN A 8 15.16 14.15 15.44
N GLY A 9 14.38 13.98 14.38
CA GLY A 9 14.31 12.70 13.66
C GLY A 9 13.29 11.69 14.19
N LYS A 10 12.28 12.12 14.98
CA LYS A 10 11.21 11.23 15.47
C LYS A 10 10.52 10.48 14.33
N THR A 11 10.06 11.18 13.31
CA THR A 11 9.46 10.60 12.09
C THR A 11 10.42 9.66 11.34
N ASN A 12 11.74 10.00 11.32
CA ASN A 12 12.73 9.12 10.69
C ASN A 12 12.87 7.78 11.44
N LEU A 13 12.72 7.78 12.76
CA LEU A 13 12.71 6.54 13.54
C LEU A 13 11.47 5.70 13.24
N LEU A 14 10.28 6.33 13.17
CA LEU A 14 9.06 5.61 12.76
C LEU A 14 9.18 5.06 11.34
N GLU A 15 9.76 5.84 10.42
CA GLU A 15 10.04 5.38 9.06
C GLU A 15 11.03 4.19 9.06
N ALA A 16 12.05 4.21 9.89
CA ALA A 16 12.99 3.09 10.03
C ALA A 16 12.28 1.82 10.53
N ILE A 17 11.42 1.92 11.55
CA ILE A 17 10.64 0.79 12.05
C ILE A 17 9.71 0.26 10.93
N TRP A 18 9.00 1.15 10.24
CA TRP A 18 8.15 0.76 9.11
C TRP A 18 8.91 0.01 8.02
N LEU A 19 10.12 0.43 7.69
CA LEU A 19 10.94 -0.21 6.66
C LEU A 19 11.32 -1.67 7.00
N LEU A 20 11.28 -2.09 8.26
CA LEU A 20 11.49 -3.49 8.67
C LEU A 20 10.39 -4.42 8.17
N THR A 21 9.19 -3.91 7.81
CA THR A 21 8.15 -4.69 7.13
C THR A 21 8.57 -5.18 5.74
N GLY A 22 9.69 -4.69 5.20
CA GLY A 22 10.12 -4.90 3.81
C GLY A 22 9.42 -3.99 2.80
N GLY A 23 8.54 -3.11 3.27
CA GLY A 23 7.79 -2.13 2.49
C GLY A 23 8.65 -0.97 1.95
N LYS A 24 8.02 -0.10 1.15
CA LYS A 24 8.62 1.18 0.74
C LYS A 24 8.38 2.23 1.83
N SER A 25 9.18 3.31 1.82
CA SER A 25 8.91 4.48 2.66
C SER A 25 7.45 4.92 2.58
N PHE A 26 6.78 5.10 3.70
CA PHE A 26 5.42 5.65 3.73
C PHE A 26 5.41 7.13 3.31
N ARG A 27 6.48 7.87 3.59
CA ARG A 27 6.66 9.26 3.17
C ARG A 27 6.95 9.41 1.67
N GLY A 28 7.10 8.32 0.92
CA GLY A 28 7.48 8.35 -0.48
C GLY A 28 8.96 8.64 -0.73
N SER A 29 9.80 8.62 0.30
CA SER A 29 11.25 8.87 0.19
C SER A 29 11.90 7.87 -0.77
N LYS A 30 12.80 8.37 -1.60
CA LYS A 30 13.65 7.52 -2.44
C LYS A 30 14.74 6.86 -1.60
N ASP A 31 15.24 5.71 -2.02
CA ASP A 31 16.31 4.99 -1.30
C ASP A 31 17.52 5.88 -0.99
N ALA A 32 17.87 6.79 -1.91
CA ALA A 32 18.97 7.74 -1.71
C ALA A 32 18.72 8.76 -0.55
N GLU A 33 17.47 9.07 -0.26
CA GLU A 33 17.07 10.00 0.81
C GLU A 33 17.07 9.34 2.18
N LEU A 34 17.06 7.99 2.22
CA LEU A 34 17.22 7.19 3.43
C LEU A 34 18.69 7.03 3.87
N ILE A 35 19.62 7.56 3.07
CA ILE A 35 21.06 7.48 3.31
C ILE A 35 21.55 8.87 3.74
N ARG A 36 22.35 8.93 4.80
CA ARG A 36 22.98 10.18 5.24
C ARG A 36 23.88 10.73 4.14
N ARG A 37 23.82 12.04 3.91
CA ARG A 37 24.68 12.72 2.92
C ARG A 37 26.15 12.39 3.19
N GLY A 38 26.87 11.98 2.15
CA GLY A 38 28.28 11.59 2.24
C GLY A 38 28.52 10.14 2.66
N CYS A 39 27.46 9.33 2.87
CA CYS A 39 27.55 7.91 3.15
C CYS A 39 27.11 7.08 1.95
N ASP A 40 27.66 5.85 1.81
CA ASP A 40 27.33 4.93 0.74
C ASP A 40 26.10 4.07 1.05
N PHE A 41 25.78 3.90 2.33
CA PHE A 41 24.64 3.09 2.76
C PHE A 41 24.11 3.54 4.12
N SER A 42 22.90 3.10 4.44
CA SER A 42 22.31 3.12 5.79
C SER A 42 21.93 1.71 6.21
N VAL A 43 21.92 1.47 7.53
CA VAL A 43 21.50 0.20 8.13
C VAL A 43 20.43 0.47 9.16
N ILE A 44 19.39 -0.34 9.15
CA ILE A 44 18.33 -0.36 10.13
C ILE A 44 18.32 -1.78 10.73
N GLU A 45 18.41 -1.88 12.03
CA GLU A 45 18.35 -3.13 12.77
C GLU A 45 17.22 -3.05 13.80
N GLY A 46 16.46 -4.13 13.90
CA GLY A 46 15.42 -4.26 14.90
C GLY A 46 15.32 -5.69 15.38
N ALA A 47 15.28 -5.86 16.70
CA ALA A 47 14.95 -7.12 17.36
C ALA A 47 13.54 -7.00 17.95
N PHE A 48 12.73 -8.03 17.78
CA PHE A 48 11.35 -8.07 18.24
C PHE A 48 10.94 -9.53 18.50
N GLU A 49 9.92 -9.68 19.31
CA GLU A 49 9.29 -10.96 19.60
C GLU A 49 7.98 -11.05 18.81
N THR A 50 7.71 -12.19 18.20
CA THR A 50 6.46 -12.50 17.51
C THR A 50 6.16 -13.99 17.68
N GLN A 51 4.93 -14.32 18.12
CA GLN A 51 4.51 -15.69 18.39
C GLN A 51 5.49 -16.44 19.31
N ASP A 52 5.95 -15.80 20.38
CA ASP A 52 6.95 -16.28 21.34
C ASP A 52 8.33 -16.64 20.72
N ILE A 53 8.65 -16.08 19.56
CA ILE A 53 9.92 -16.28 18.88
C ILE A 53 10.63 -14.94 18.71
N GLU A 54 11.84 -14.84 19.24
CA GLU A 54 12.72 -13.69 18.99
C GLU A 54 13.17 -13.68 17.52
N LYS A 55 13.02 -12.55 16.87
CA LYS A 55 13.48 -12.30 15.51
C LYS A 55 14.31 -11.04 15.45
N GLU A 56 15.35 -11.09 14.62
CA GLU A 56 16.17 -9.93 14.28
C GLU A 56 16.08 -9.67 12.78
N ILE A 57 15.74 -8.44 12.40
CA ILE A 57 15.78 -7.96 11.03
C ILE A 57 16.88 -6.92 10.89
N ARG A 58 17.74 -7.11 9.89
CA ARG A 58 18.69 -6.11 9.43
C ARG A 58 18.37 -5.72 8.00
N LEU A 59 18.04 -4.46 7.78
CA LEU A 59 17.79 -3.86 6.47
C LEU A 59 18.97 -2.95 6.11
N THR A 60 19.60 -3.18 4.96
CA THR A 60 20.62 -2.30 4.40
C THR A 60 20.08 -1.60 3.17
N VAL A 61 20.20 -0.28 3.12
CA VAL A 61 19.86 0.55 1.96
C VAL A 61 21.16 1.07 1.37
N GLY A 62 21.51 0.60 0.18
CA GLY A 62 22.73 1.01 -0.52
C GLY A 62 22.47 2.05 -1.61
N SER A 63 23.37 3.02 -1.74
CA SER A 63 23.37 3.97 -2.85
C SER A 63 23.61 3.27 -4.20
N LYS A 64 23.40 3.97 -5.29
CA LYS A 64 23.66 3.40 -6.65
C LYS A 64 25.13 3.06 -6.86
N THR A 65 26.03 3.71 -6.15
CA THR A 65 27.48 3.56 -6.21
C THR A 65 28.02 2.57 -5.19
N SER A 66 27.18 2.11 -4.25
CA SER A 66 27.58 1.11 -3.23
C SER A 66 27.82 -0.27 -3.87
N GLN A 67 28.61 -1.12 -3.19
CA GLN A 67 28.82 -2.50 -3.60
C GLN A 67 27.53 -3.33 -3.69
N ARG A 68 26.49 -2.94 -2.95
CA ARG A 68 25.16 -3.58 -2.96
C ARG A 68 24.08 -2.50 -3.10
N PRO A 69 23.78 -2.03 -4.32
CA PRO A 69 22.79 -0.99 -4.53
C PRO A 69 21.37 -1.48 -4.24
N GLY A 70 20.54 -0.58 -3.72
CA GLY A 70 19.15 -0.84 -3.37
C GLY A 70 18.99 -1.41 -1.97
N ARG A 71 17.85 -2.04 -1.68
CA ARG A 71 17.51 -2.54 -0.35
C ARG A 71 17.70 -4.04 -0.25
N THR A 72 18.53 -4.48 0.70
CA THR A 72 18.76 -5.89 1.03
C THR A 72 18.42 -6.15 2.48
N GLY A 73 17.93 -7.35 2.78
CA GLY A 73 17.49 -7.74 4.12
C GLY A 73 18.15 -9.00 4.63
N ARG A 74 18.34 -9.08 5.94
CA ARG A 74 18.68 -10.30 6.66
C ARG A 74 17.64 -10.56 7.74
N LEU A 75 17.36 -11.82 7.99
CA LEU A 75 16.49 -12.31 9.06
C LEU A 75 17.28 -13.31 9.90
N ASN A 76 17.44 -13.04 11.18
CA ASN A 76 18.23 -13.87 12.11
C ASN A 76 19.63 -14.20 11.53
N GLY A 77 20.30 -13.19 10.94
CA GLY A 77 21.59 -13.32 10.30
C GLY A 77 21.58 -13.93 8.88
N ALA A 78 20.53 -14.65 8.48
CA ALA A 78 20.41 -15.24 7.16
C ALA A 78 20.14 -14.18 6.08
N ASP A 79 20.85 -14.22 4.96
CA ASP A 79 20.65 -13.30 3.83
C ASP A 79 19.34 -13.63 3.09
N MET A 80 18.39 -12.73 3.11
CA MET A 80 17.10 -12.83 2.42
C MET A 80 17.14 -12.22 1.00
N GLY A 81 18.27 -11.65 0.61
CA GLY A 81 18.40 -10.93 -0.64
C GLY A 81 17.70 -9.57 -0.60
N ARG A 82 16.71 -9.34 -1.47
CA ARG A 82 16.01 -8.06 -1.50
C ARG A 82 15.09 -7.87 -0.29
N ALA A 83 15.04 -6.66 0.25
CA ALA A 83 14.25 -6.30 1.43
C ALA A 83 12.78 -6.79 1.40
N ALA A 84 12.17 -6.84 0.23
CA ALA A 84 10.80 -7.36 0.13
C ALA A 84 10.65 -8.87 0.46
N ALA A 85 11.72 -9.61 0.58
CA ALA A 85 11.67 -10.98 1.11
C ALA A 85 11.45 -11.00 2.65
N LEU A 86 11.61 -9.85 3.32
CA LEU A 86 11.29 -9.68 4.74
C LEU A 86 9.78 -9.60 4.99
N ALA A 87 8.97 -9.31 3.98
CA ALA A 87 7.51 -9.24 4.12
C ALA A 87 6.95 -10.51 4.76
N GLY A 88 6.02 -10.35 5.71
CA GLY A 88 5.46 -11.45 6.48
C GLY A 88 6.20 -11.81 7.77
N ASN A 89 7.29 -11.10 8.12
CA ASN A 89 8.01 -11.34 9.38
C ASN A 89 7.74 -10.28 10.46
N PHE A 90 7.47 -9.07 10.06
CA PHE A 90 7.16 -7.95 10.94
C PHE A 90 6.00 -7.14 10.32
N GLN A 91 4.97 -6.86 11.09
CA GLN A 91 3.79 -6.11 10.66
C GLN A 91 3.70 -4.80 11.42
N ALA A 92 3.41 -3.74 10.68
CA ALA A 92 3.15 -2.43 11.25
C ALA A 92 2.04 -1.72 10.47
N VAL A 93 1.28 -0.89 11.16
CA VAL A 93 0.32 0.03 10.57
C VAL A 93 0.73 1.44 10.95
N VAL A 94 0.95 2.28 9.95
CA VAL A 94 1.39 3.66 10.16
C VAL A 94 0.22 4.63 10.08
N PHE A 95 0.15 5.51 11.06
CA PHE A 95 -0.72 6.66 11.09
C PHE A 95 0.16 7.89 10.88
N GLU A 96 0.07 8.51 9.72
CA GLU A 96 0.89 9.65 9.31
C GLU A 96 0.07 10.95 9.31
N PRO A 97 0.67 12.14 9.43
CA PRO A 97 -0.07 13.41 9.51
C PRO A 97 -0.94 13.68 8.27
N ASP A 98 -0.52 13.22 7.09
CA ASP A 98 -1.27 13.39 5.83
C ASP A 98 -2.34 12.30 5.60
N LEU A 99 -2.87 11.73 6.68
CA LEU A 99 -3.93 10.70 6.60
C LEU A 99 -5.16 11.18 5.83
N LEU A 100 -5.49 12.48 5.87
CA LEU A 100 -6.58 13.04 5.08
C LEU A 100 -6.42 12.80 3.57
N GLY A 101 -5.21 12.61 3.09
CA GLY A 101 -4.93 12.25 1.71
C GLY A 101 -5.62 10.97 1.25
N LEU A 102 -5.95 10.05 2.17
CA LEU A 102 -6.70 8.83 1.86
C LEU A 102 -8.13 9.15 1.39
N VAL A 103 -8.81 10.10 2.01
CA VAL A 103 -10.17 10.53 1.64
C VAL A 103 -10.14 11.64 0.61
N LYS A 104 -9.39 12.73 0.86
CA LYS A 104 -9.33 13.92 -0.02
C LYS A 104 -8.52 13.71 -1.29
N GLY A 105 -7.50 12.88 -1.21
CA GLY A 105 -6.54 12.66 -2.29
C GLY A 105 -7.10 11.88 -3.47
N GLY A 106 -6.22 11.64 -4.45
CA GLY A 106 -6.54 10.85 -5.62
C GLY A 106 -6.51 9.34 -5.36
N PRO A 107 -6.90 8.54 -6.36
CA PRO A 107 -6.94 7.06 -6.26
C PRO A 107 -5.59 6.42 -5.91
N GLU A 108 -4.48 7.10 -6.18
CA GLU A 108 -3.14 6.58 -5.90
C GLU A 108 -2.91 6.34 -4.40
N GLY A 109 -3.35 7.27 -3.54
CA GLY A 109 -3.25 7.13 -2.08
C GLY A 109 -4.06 5.92 -1.58
N ARG A 110 -5.28 5.74 -2.09
CA ARG A 110 -6.15 4.62 -1.73
C ARG A 110 -5.63 3.27 -2.21
N ARG A 111 -5.07 3.21 -3.42
CA ARG A 111 -4.37 2.00 -3.88
C ARG A 111 -3.14 1.70 -3.03
N ARG A 112 -2.36 2.73 -2.65
CA ARG A 112 -1.21 2.57 -1.77
C ARG A 112 -1.61 2.01 -0.41
N PHE A 113 -2.72 2.45 0.16
CA PHE A 113 -3.29 1.93 1.39
C PHE A 113 -3.52 0.41 1.28
N LEU A 114 -4.26 -0.06 0.26
CA LEU A 114 -4.49 -1.48 0.02
C LEU A 114 -3.19 -2.26 -0.21
N ASP A 115 -2.33 -1.73 -1.07
CA ASP A 115 -1.07 -2.41 -1.43
C ASP A 115 -0.15 -2.53 -0.22
N SER A 116 -0.15 -1.53 0.67
CA SER A 116 0.64 -1.50 1.89
C SER A 116 0.23 -2.59 2.86
N ALA A 117 -1.07 -2.72 3.13
CA ALA A 117 -1.62 -3.76 3.98
C ALA A 117 -1.38 -5.16 3.40
N LEU A 118 -1.79 -5.37 2.15
CA LEU A 118 -1.75 -6.67 1.49
C LEU A 118 -0.33 -7.20 1.25
N CYS A 119 0.64 -6.32 0.95
CA CYS A 119 2.04 -6.72 0.78
C CYS A 119 2.68 -7.26 2.05
N GLN A 120 2.22 -6.87 3.23
CA GLN A 120 2.73 -7.35 4.51
C GLN A 120 2.24 -8.76 4.84
N VAL A 121 0.99 -9.08 4.49
CA VAL A 121 0.34 -10.33 4.92
C VAL A 121 0.28 -11.40 3.83
N TYR A 122 0.29 -11.00 2.55
CA TYR A 122 0.20 -11.94 1.42
C TYR A 122 1.41 -11.86 0.50
N ARG A 123 2.36 -12.76 0.67
CA ARG A 123 3.52 -12.86 -0.21
C ARG A 123 3.15 -13.06 -1.70
N PRO A 124 2.12 -13.86 -2.07
CA PRO A 124 1.66 -13.95 -3.45
C PRO A 124 1.21 -12.61 -4.02
N TYR A 125 0.50 -11.79 -3.23
CA TYR A 125 0.10 -10.43 -3.63
C TYR A 125 1.30 -9.55 -3.96
N LEU A 126 2.31 -9.53 -3.08
CA LEU A 126 3.54 -8.76 -3.29
C LEU A 126 4.27 -9.16 -4.58
N VAL A 127 4.32 -10.47 -4.87
CA VAL A 127 4.94 -11.00 -6.10
C VAL A 127 4.11 -10.58 -7.32
N ALA A 128 2.79 -10.74 -7.27
CA ALA A 128 1.87 -10.37 -8.34
C ALA A 128 1.94 -8.85 -8.63
N LEU A 129 1.88 -8.01 -7.59
CA LEU A 129 1.96 -6.57 -7.72
C LEU A 129 3.26 -6.12 -8.41
N ARG A 130 4.40 -6.69 -8.02
CA ARG A 130 5.71 -6.37 -8.63
C ARG A 130 5.79 -6.78 -10.09
N ARG A 131 5.30 -7.97 -10.43
CA ARG A 131 5.25 -8.48 -11.80
C ARG A 131 4.34 -7.60 -12.64
N TYR A 132 3.13 -7.33 -12.14
CA TYR A 132 2.14 -6.49 -12.79
C TYR A 132 2.68 -5.08 -13.08
N MET A 133 3.28 -4.41 -12.10
CA MET A 133 3.84 -3.06 -12.28
C MET A 133 4.97 -3.03 -13.30
N ARG A 134 5.83 -4.06 -13.31
CA ARG A 134 6.89 -4.19 -14.32
C ARG A 134 6.32 -4.38 -15.74
N LEU A 135 5.35 -5.27 -15.89
CA LEU A 135 4.67 -5.53 -17.16
C LEU A 135 3.92 -4.30 -17.67
N THR A 136 3.25 -3.57 -16.77
CA THR A 136 2.60 -2.29 -17.10
C THR A 136 3.61 -1.28 -17.65
N ALA A 137 4.79 -1.16 -17.03
CA ALA A 137 5.84 -0.28 -17.53
C ALA A 137 6.36 -0.72 -18.92
N GLN A 138 6.54 -2.03 -19.15
CA GLN A 138 6.95 -2.59 -20.43
C GLN A 138 5.87 -2.39 -21.50
N LYS A 139 4.59 -2.65 -21.19
CA LYS A 139 3.48 -2.38 -22.10
C LYS A 139 3.38 -0.90 -22.45
N ASN A 140 3.53 0.00 -21.46
CA ASN A 140 3.55 1.45 -21.74
C ASN A 140 4.71 1.87 -22.66
N ALA A 141 5.88 1.25 -22.53
CA ALA A 141 6.99 1.50 -23.44
C ALA A 141 6.68 1.01 -24.87
N LEU A 142 6.09 -0.21 -24.99
CA LEU A 142 5.66 -0.75 -26.27
C LEU A 142 4.59 0.13 -26.95
N LEU A 143 3.56 0.58 -26.19
CA LEU A 143 2.49 1.42 -26.72
C LEU A 143 3.03 2.73 -27.35
N LYS A 144 4.11 3.29 -26.79
CA LYS A 144 4.77 4.51 -27.31
C LYS A 144 5.58 4.28 -28.59
N SER A 145 6.03 3.06 -28.81
CA SER A 145 6.87 2.70 -29.96
C SER A 145 6.22 1.63 -30.85
N TYR A 146 4.91 1.45 -30.76
CA TYR A 146 4.19 0.34 -31.37
C TYR A 146 4.41 0.27 -32.89
N ASP A 147 4.30 1.40 -33.60
CA ASP A 147 4.38 1.47 -35.05
C ASP A 147 5.76 1.10 -35.62
N ILE A 148 6.82 1.22 -34.80
CA ILE A 148 8.21 0.93 -35.18
C ILE A 148 8.74 -0.36 -34.55
N THR A 149 7.94 -1.03 -33.72
CA THR A 149 8.38 -2.24 -33.02
C THR A 149 8.04 -3.48 -33.84
N PRO A 150 9.05 -4.27 -34.29
CA PRO A 150 8.78 -5.54 -34.97
C PRO A 150 7.95 -6.48 -34.07
N ASN A 151 6.94 -7.11 -34.65
CA ASN A 151 6.04 -8.02 -33.92
C ASN A 151 5.31 -7.36 -32.73
N GLY A 152 5.06 -6.06 -32.77
CA GLY A 152 4.41 -5.30 -31.70
C GLY A 152 3.07 -5.89 -31.27
N ALA A 153 2.28 -6.43 -32.20
CA ALA A 153 1.00 -7.09 -31.89
C ALA A 153 1.19 -8.34 -31.01
N ILE A 154 2.15 -9.21 -31.34
CA ILE A 154 2.43 -10.44 -30.58
C ILE A 154 2.95 -10.08 -29.17
N LEU A 155 3.81 -9.08 -29.06
CA LEU A 155 4.30 -8.61 -27.78
C LEU A 155 3.18 -8.03 -26.92
N LEU A 156 2.24 -7.30 -27.55
CA LEU A 156 1.10 -6.72 -26.86
C LEU A 156 0.17 -7.81 -26.32
N ASP A 157 -0.11 -8.84 -27.12
CA ASP A 157 -0.90 -10.01 -26.70
C ASP A 157 -0.25 -10.70 -25.51
N THR A 158 1.07 -10.94 -25.57
CA THR A 158 1.83 -11.58 -24.48
C THR A 158 1.81 -10.75 -23.19
N TYR A 159 1.92 -9.41 -23.29
CA TYR A 159 1.85 -8.55 -22.12
C TYR A 159 0.43 -8.51 -21.54
N GLU A 160 -0.61 -8.46 -22.38
CA GLU A 160 -2.01 -8.43 -21.92
C GLU A 160 -2.41 -9.72 -21.22
N GLU A 161 -2.00 -10.88 -21.72
CA GLU A 161 -2.22 -12.17 -21.07
C GLU A 161 -1.62 -12.21 -19.66
N GLN A 162 -0.32 -11.89 -19.53
CA GLN A 162 0.34 -11.87 -18.23
C GLN A 162 -0.21 -10.78 -17.29
N LEU A 163 -0.56 -9.60 -17.83
CA LEU A 163 -1.19 -8.54 -17.04
C LEU A 163 -2.56 -8.95 -16.55
N ALA A 164 -3.32 -9.71 -17.32
CA ALA A 164 -4.62 -10.22 -16.91
C ALA A 164 -4.50 -11.24 -15.77
N GLU A 165 -3.54 -12.16 -15.83
CA GLU A 165 -3.28 -13.14 -14.77
C GLU A 165 -2.88 -12.46 -13.44
N TYR A 166 -1.81 -11.65 -13.47
CA TYR A 166 -1.37 -10.97 -12.25
C TYR A 166 -2.35 -9.91 -11.77
N GLY A 167 -3.04 -9.24 -12.69
CA GLY A 167 -4.08 -8.26 -12.38
C GLY A 167 -5.26 -8.88 -11.64
N ALA A 168 -5.74 -10.03 -12.10
CA ALA A 168 -6.81 -10.78 -11.45
C ALA A 168 -6.44 -11.19 -10.02
N LEU A 169 -5.22 -11.68 -9.79
CA LEU A 169 -4.72 -11.99 -8.44
C LEU A 169 -4.75 -10.76 -7.53
N ILE A 170 -4.31 -9.59 -8.03
CA ILE A 170 -4.35 -8.34 -7.27
C ILE A 170 -5.79 -7.98 -6.92
N MET A 171 -6.71 -8.02 -7.89
CA MET A 171 -8.12 -7.68 -7.70
C MET A 171 -8.79 -8.63 -6.68
N GLN A 172 -8.58 -9.94 -6.80
CA GLN A 172 -9.10 -10.96 -5.88
C GLN A 172 -8.67 -10.69 -4.42
N HIS A 173 -7.39 -10.44 -4.21
CA HIS A 173 -6.88 -10.13 -2.86
C HIS A 173 -7.43 -8.83 -2.31
N ARG A 174 -7.59 -7.79 -3.13
CA ARG A 174 -8.20 -6.52 -2.71
C ARG A 174 -9.67 -6.70 -2.35
N CYS A 175 -10.45 -7.45 -3.15
CA CYS A 175 -11.82 -7.78 -2.83
C CYS A 175 -11.91 -8.51 -1.48
N LYS A 176 -11.13 -9.59 -1.32
CA LYS A 176 -11.13 -10.38 -0.07
C LYS A 176 -10.73 -9.55 1.16
N PHE A 177 -9.75 -8.67 1.04
CA PHE A 177 -9.36 -7.77 2.11
C PHE A 177 -10.50 -6.79 2.48
N LEU A 178 -11.16 -6.22 1.48
CA LEU A 178 -12.23 -5.26 1.69
C LEU A 178 -13.53 -5.91 2.20
N GLU A 179 -13.81 -7.16 1.84
CA GLU A 179 -14.91 -7.95 2.43
C GLU A 179 -14.78 -8.04 3.97
N GLN A 180 -13.55 -8.08 4.48
CA GLN A 180 -13.27 -8.09 5.92
C GLN A 180 -13.16 -6.66 6.48
N ALA A 181 -12.40 -5.79 5.82
CA ALA A 181 -12.07 -4.46 6.34
C ALA A 181 -13.26 -3.48 6.31
N ALA A 182 -14.13 -3.54 5.29
CA ALA A 182 -15.22 -2.57 5.15
C ALA A 182 -16.25 -2.64 6.29
N PRO A 183 -16.75 -3.82 6.72
CA PRO A 183 -17.66 -3.88 7.87
C PRO A 183 -17.01 -3.43 9.18
N ILE A 184 -15.71 -3.74 9.39
CA ILE A 184 -14.96 -3.30 10.57
C ILE A 184 -14.79 -1.76 10.53
N ALA A 185 -14.46 -1.20 9.38
CA ALA A 185 -14.37 0.26 9.22
C ALA A 185 -15.72 0.95 9.48
N ALA A 186 -16.81 0.38 8.99
CA ALA A 186 -18.16 0.90 9.24
C ALA A 186 -18.51 0.88 10.73
N GLN A 187 -18.14 -0.19 11.44
CA GLN A 187 -18.35 -0.27 12.90
C GLN A 187 -17.49 0.74 13.64
N ASN A 188 -16.19 0.80 13.36
CA ASN A 188 -15.28 1.78 13.96
C ASN A 188 -15.78 3.22 13.73
N TYR A 189 -16.25 3.54 12.53
CA TYR A 189 -16.80 4.86 12.23
C TYR A 189 -18.07 5.14 13.03
N ARG A 190 -18.98 4.16 13.16
CA ARG A 190 -20.20 4.28 13.95
C ARG A 190 -19.88 4.59 15.42
N ASP A 191 -18.87 3.92 15.97
CA ASP A 191 -18.45 4.14 17.36
C ASP A 191 -17.83 5.53 17.54
N ILE A 192 -16.99 5.97 16.61
CA ILE A 192 -16.36 7.31 16.62
C ILE A 192 -17.38 8.44 16.41
N SER A 193 -18.42 8.22 15.59
CA SER A 193 -19.45 9.22 15.26
C SER A 193 -20.69 9.14 16.14
N HIS A 194 -20.71 8.22 17.13
CA HIS A 194 -21.90 7.91 17.96
C HIS A 194 -23.15 7.58 17.12
N GLY A 195 -22.93 6.95 15.96
CA GLY A 195 -24.00 6.53 15.07
C GLY A 195 -24.64 7.66 14.24
N ALA A 196 -23.97 8.81 14.14
CA ALA A 196 -24.51 9.96 13.42
C ALA A 196 -24.65 9.71 11.91
N GLU A 197 -23.72 8.97 11.31
CA GLU A 197 -23.73 8.64 9.89
C GLU A 197 -23.25 7.20 9.64
N VAL A 198 -23.49 6.70 8.42
CA VAL A 198 -23.06 5.37 7.98
C VAL A 198 -21.89 5.49 7.00
N LEU A 199 -20.75 4.89 7.37
CA LEU A 199 -19.60 4.75 6.48
C LEU A 199 -19.77 3.53 5.58
N GLU A 200 -19.60 3.74 4.28
CA GLU A 200 -19.50 2.66 3.30
C GLU A 200 -18.17 2.76 2.54
N VAL A 201 -17.58 1.61 2.27
CA VAL A 201 -16.35 1.50 1.46
C VAL A 201 -16.60 0.52 0.33
N ARG A 202 -16.47 0.97 -0.91
CA ARG A 202 -16.72 0.17 -2.11
C ARG A 202 -15.48 0.12 -2.99
N TYR A 203 -15.15 -1.07 -3.47
CA TYR A 203 -14.08 -1.22 -4.44
C TYR A 203 -14.62 -1.03 -5.86
N GLN A 204 -14.08 -0.05 -6.56
CA GLN A 204 -14.43 0.25 -7.94
C GLN A 204 -13.49 -0.50 -8.89
N MET A 205 -13.88 -1.71 -9.25
CA MET A 205 -13.15 -2.52 -10.23
C MET A 205 -13.37 -2.02 -11.66
N CYS A 206 -12.39 -2.26 -12.51
CA CYS A 206 -12.49 -1.96 -13.95
C CYS A 206 -13.25 -3.02 -14.74
N THR A 207 -13.62 -4.14 -14.10
CA THR A 207 -14.36 -5.30 -14.66
C THR A 207 -15.46 -5.71 -13.69
N ASP A 208 -16.44 -6.48 -14.18
CA ASP A 208 -17.55 -6.98 -13.36
C ASP A 208 -17.12 -8.14 -12.43
N ALA A 209 -16.01 -8.80 -12.73
CA ALA A 209 -15.46 -9.89 -11.93
C ALA A 209 -13.92 -9.81 -11.88
N PRO A 210 -13.30 -10.20 -10.75
CA PRO A 210 -11.84 -10.19 -10.58
C PRO A 210 -11.20 -11.44 -11.19
N THR A 211 -11.46 -11.69 -12.50
CA THR A 211 -10.92 -12.84 -13.22
C THR A 211 -9.98 -12.44 -14.35
N ALA A 212 -9.07 -13.34 -14.71
CA ALA A 212 -8.12 -13.10 -15.78
C ALA A 212 -8.84 -12.92 -17.14
N GLU A 213 -9.90 -13.71 -17.38
CA GLU A 213 -10.70 -13.66 -18.61
C GLU A 213 -11.41 -12.30 -18.76
N ALA A 214 -12.05 -11.81 -17.68
CA ALA A 214 -12.74 -10.53 -17.68
C ALA A 214 -11.76 -9.37 -17.92
N LEU A 215 -10.59 -9.43 -17.26
CA LEU A 215 -9.55 -8.40 -17.40
C LEU A 215 -8.89 -8.45 -18.78
N ALA A 216 -8.61 -9.62 -19.35
CA ALA A 216 -8.08 -9.78 -20.69
C ALA A 216 -9.07 -9.23 -21.75
N ALA A 217 -10.36 -9.58 -21.63
CA ALA A 217 -11.40 -9.06 -22.52
C ALA A 217 -11.48 -7.51 -22.45
N LYS A 218 -11.40 -6.95 -21.25
CA LYS A 218 -11.39 -5.49 -21.05
C LYS A 218 -10.15 -4.84 -21.67
N MET A 219 -8.96 -5.41 -21.46
CA MET A 219 -7.70 -4.91 -22.04
C MET A 219 -7.78 -4.93 -23.57
N HIS A 220 -8.26 -6.03 -24.15
CA HIS A 220 -8.45 -6.15 -25.60
C HIS A 220 -9.40 -5.08 -26.15
N ALA A 221 -10.54 -4.86 -25.50
CA ALA A 221 -11.50 -3.82 -25.88
C ALA A 221 -10.91 -2.40 -25.79
N MET A 222 -9.98 -2.17 -24.87
CA MET A 222 -9.34 -0.84 -24.67
C MET A 222 -8.11 -0.64 -25.56
N ARG A 223 -7.61 -1.65 -26.27
CA ARG A 223 -6.34 -1.63 -27.03
C ARG A 223 -6.21 -0.45 -27.97
N THR A 224 -7.24 -0.14 -28.76
CA THR A 224 -7.21 1.00 -29.70
C THR A 224 -7.07 2.33 -28.96
N ALA A 225 -7.75 2.48 -27.82
CA ALA A 225 -7.64 3.68 -27.00
C ALA A 225 -6.26 3.79 -26.33
N GLU A 226 -5.68 2.69 -25.87
CA GLU A 226 -4.36 2.64 -25.27
C GLU A 226 -3.24 2.93 -26.29
N LEU A 227 -3.37 2.42 -27.53
CA LEU A 227 -2.44 2.76 -28.63
C LEU A 227 -2.45 4.27 -28.92
N ARG A 228 -3.61 4.92 -28.91
CA ARG A 228 -3.72 6.36 -29.08
C ARG A 228 -3.17 7.15 -27.90
N ALA A 229 -3.41 6.66 -26.68
CA ALA A 229 -2.96 7.32 -25.45
C ALA A 229 -1.47 7.12 -25.16
N GLY A 230 -0.86 6.03 -25.65
CA GLY A 230 0.53 5.65 -25.37
C GLY A 230 0.76 5.08 -23.95
N PHE A 231 -0.29 4.67 -23.26
CA PHE A 231 -0.22 4.05 -21.92
C PHE A 231 -1.45 3.21 -21.60
N CYS A 232 -1.30 2.31 -20.61
CA CYS A 232 -2.37 1.44 -20.13
C CYS A 232 -3.49 2.24 -19.46
N LEU A 233 -4.73 2.01 -19.90
CA LEU A 233 -5.92 2.68 -19.42
C LEU A 233 -6.77 1.82 -18.48
N THR A 234 -6.55 0.50 -18.44
CA THR A 234 -7.36 -0.44 -17.64
C THR A 234 -6.50 -1.38 -16.80
N GLY A 235 -7.06 -1.83 -15.69
CA GLY A 235 -6.44 -2.76 -14.75
C GLY A 235 -6.32 -2.22 -13.33
N PRO A 236 -5.85 -3.03 -12.37
CA PRO A 236 -5.82 -2.68 -10.94
C PRO A 236 -5.02 -1.42 -10.60
N HIS A 237 -4.14 -0.97 -11.47
CA HIS A 237 -3.43 0.32 -11.32
C HIS A 237 -4.29 1.55 -11.64
N ARG A 238 -5.52 1.36 -12.15
CA ARG A 238 -6.51 2.42 -12.47
C ARG A 238 -7.74 2.38 -11.57
N GLU A 239 -7.90 1.32 -10.81
CA GLU A 239 -9.03 1.12 -9.89
C GLU A 239 -8.96 2.04 -8.68
N ASP A 240 -10.08 2.12 -7.95
CA ASP A 240 -10.20 3.03 -6.81
C ASP A 240 -11.01 2.41 -5.66
N LEU A 241 -10.94 3.04 -4.49
CA LEU A 241 -11.87 2.87 -3.39
C LEU A 241 -12.79 4.08 -3.32
N GLU A 242 -14.07 3.85 -3.30
CA GLU A 242 -15.07 4.85 -3.00
C GLU A 242 -15.38 4.80 -1.51
N ILE A 243 -15.29 5.96 -0.85
CA ILE A 243 -15.56 6.15 0.57
C ILE A 243 -16.77 7.06 0.67
N LEU A 244 -17.87 6.52 1.20
CA LEU A 244 -19.16 7.20 1.26
C LEU A 244 -19.59 7.40 2.72
N LEU A 245 -20.25 8.52 2.99
CA LEU A 245 -21.01 8.79 4.22
C LEU A 245 -22.46 9.01 3.83
N ASP A 246 -23.36 8.23 4.39
CA ASP A 246 -24.79 8.23 4.05
C ASP A 246 -25.03 8.19 2.54
N GLY A 247 -24.26 7.35 1.83
CA GLY A 247 -24.33 7.18 0.38
C GLY A 247 -23.72 8.34 -0.43
N GLN A 248 -23.14 9.37 0.20
CA GLN A 248 -22.52 10.51 -0.49
C GLN A 248 -21.00 10.43 -0.41
N PRO A 249 -20.24 10.80 -1.47
CA PRO A 249 -18.79 10.77 -1.46
C PRO A 249 -18.19 11.63 -0.34
N ALA A 250 -17.54 11.01 0.65
CA ALA A 250 -16.94 11.67 1.81
C ALA A 250 -15.89 12.72 1.40
N ARG A 251 -15.24 12.52 0.24
CA ARG A 251 -14.28 13.47 -0.33
C ARG A 251 -14.89 14.82 -0.61
N VAL A 252 -16.16 14.86 -1.08
CA VAL A 252 -16.82 16.06 -1.56
C VAL A 252 -17.71 16.67 -0.48
N PHE A 253 -18.47 15.84 0.22
CA PHE A 253 -19.54 16.28 1.11
C PHE A 253 -19.17 16.16 2.59
N GLY A 254 -18.16 15.36 2.94
CA GLY A 254 -17.73 15.19 4.33
C GLY A 254 -17.02 16.44 4.87
N SER A 255 -17.37 16.86 6.08
CA SER A 255 -16.58 17.84 6.83
C SER A 255 -15.17 17.33 7.12
N GLN A 256 -14.27 18.19 7.50
CA GLN A 256 -12.89 17.78 7.85
C GLN A 256 -12.86 16.78 9.02
N GLY A 257 -13.72 16.99 10.03
CA GLY A 257 -13.86 16.05 11.15
C GLY A 257 -14.36 14.67 10.71
N GLN A 258 -15.41 14.62 9.88
CA GLN A 258 -15.94 13.37 9.30
C GLN A 258 -14.88 12.64 8.47
N GLN A 259 -14.12 13.36 7.63
CA GLN A 259 -13.04 12.78 6.84
C GLN A 259 -11.92 12.20 7.71
N ARG A 260 -11.56 12.86 8.83
CA ARG A 260 -10.61 12.32 9.82
C ARG A 260 -11.14 11.06 10.47
N SER A 261 -12.43 11.03 10.85
CA SER A 261 -13.08 9.82 11.37
C SER A 261 -13.08 8.67 10.37
N CYS A 262 -13.36 8.93 9.07
CA CYS A 262 -13.26 7.91 8.02
C CYS A 262 -11.86 7.30 7.94
N VAL A 263 -10.82 8.14 7.95
CA VAL A 263 -9.45 7.66 7.87
C VAL A 263 -9.07 6.85 9.10
N LEU A 264 -9.42 7.33 10.30
CA LEU A 264 -9.17 6.61 11.55
C LEU A 264 -9.85 5.24 11.54
N ALA A 265 -11.12 5.20 11.15
CA ALA A 265 -11.89 3.96 11.04
C ALA A 265 -11.27 2.95 10.06
N LEU A 266 -10.82 3.42 8.89
CA LEU A 266 -10.15 2.60 7.88
C LEU A 266 -8.79 2.07 8.37
N LYS A 267 -8.00 2.90 9.04
CA LYS A 267 -6.68 2.50 9.56
C LYS A 267 -6.79 1.51 10.71
N LEU A 268 -7.79 1.66 11.58
CA LEU A 268 -8.07 0.69 12.63
C LEU A 268 -8.57 -0.63 12.03
N ALA A 269 -9.42 -0.59 11.00
CA ALA A 269 -9.85 -1.78 10.28
C ALA A 269 -8.66 -2.49 9.59
N GLU A 270 -7.73 -1.74 8.99
CA GLU A 270 -6.47 -2.28 8.47
C GLU A 270 -5.69 -3.02 9.56
N ALA A 271 -5.52 -2.41 10.74
CA ALA A 271 -4.79 -3.02 11.85
C ALA A 271 -5.47 -4.31 12.34
N THR A 272 -6.79 -4.32 12.45
CA THR A 272 -7.57 -5.50 12.84
C THR A 272 -7.40 -6.63 11.83
N VAL A 273 -7.64 -6.37 10.54
CA VAL A 273 -7.53 -7.40 9.49
C VAL A 273 -6.11 -7.92 9.35
N VAL A 274 -5.10 -7.04 9.38
CA VAL A 274 -3.69 -7.46 9.37
C VAL A 274 -3.38 -8.35 10.57
N GLY A 275 -3.87 -8.00 11.76
CA GLY A 275 -3.72 -8.79 12.97
C GLY A 275 -4.36 -10.18 12.88
N GLU A 276 -5.60 -10.25 12.39
CA GLU A 276 -6.33 -11.52 12.20
C GLU A 276 -5.62 -12.44 11.18
N LEU A 277 -5.13 -11.87 10.08
CA LEU A 277 -4.44 -12.63 9.04
C LEU A 277 -3.05 -13.11 9.44
N PHE A 278 -2.38 -12.36 10.32
CA PHE A 278 -1.05 -12.70 10.81
C PHE A 278 -1.08 -13.53 12.10
N GLY A 279 -2.19 -13.45 12.86
CA GLY A 279 -2.37 -14.12 14.15
C GLY A 279 -1.78 -13.34 15.33
N GLU A 280 -1.38 -12.08 15.13
CA GLU A 280 -0.81 -11.19 16.14
C GLU A 280 -1.06 -9.74 15.77
N HIS A 281 -1.26 -8.85 16.74
CA HIS A 281 -1.49 -7.43 16.50
C HIS A 281 -0.28 -6.75 15.86
N PRO A 282 -0.47 -5.97 14.77
CA PRO A 282 0.62 -5.22 14.18
C PRO A 282 1.07 -4.07 15.11
N VAL A 283 2.31 -3.65 14.98
CA VAL A 283 2.81 -2.46 15.67
C VAL A 283 2.16 -1.21 15.10
N LEU A 284 1.49 -0.41 15.93
CA LEU A 284 0.92 0.87 15.51
C LEU A 284 1.99 1.96 15.61
N LEU A 285 2.27 2.61 14.48
CA LEU A 285 3.22 3.71 14.37
C LEU A 285 2.44 5.01 14.24
N LEU A 286 2.40 5.82 15.31
CA LEU A 286 1.64 7.07 15.39
C LEU A 286 2.61 8.25 15.22
N ASP A 287 2.59 8.89 14.03
CA ASP A 287 3.43 10.06 13.73
C ASP A 287 2.61 11.34 13.85
N ASP A 288 2.69 11.99 15.00
CA ASP A 288 2.02 13.26 15.35
C ASP A 288 0.49 13.31 15.13
N VAL A 289 -0.13 12.14 14.98
CA VAL A 289 -1.56 12.01 14.68
C VAL A 289 -2.44 12.46 15.83
N LEU A 290 -1.98 12.25 17.08
CA LEU A 290 -2.76 12.61 18.25
C LEU A 290 -3.04 14.13 18.32
N SER A 291 -2.12 14.97 17.86
CA SER A 291 -2.32 16.43 17.80
C SER A 291 -3.40 16.86 16.79
N GLU A 292 -3.72 16.00 15.84
CA GLU A 292 -4.73 16.21 14.78
C GLU A 292 -6.14 15.72 15.18
N LEU A 293 -6.25 14.97 16.29
CA LEU A 293 -7.48 14.37 16.78
C LEU A 293 -7.97 15.11 18.02
N ASP A 294 -9.29 15.22 18.18
CA ASP A 294 -9.92 15.62 19.42
C ASP A 294 -9.81 14.53 20.51
N ASP A 295 -10.13 14.87 21.74
CA ASP A 295 -9.99 13.99 22.91
C ASP A 295 -10.77 12.68 22.77
N GLU A 296 -11.94 12.69 22.15
CA GLU A 296 -12.76 11.49 21.91
C GLU A 296 -12.07 10.52 20.93
N ARG A 297 -11.58 11.04 19.81
CA ARG A 297 -10.89 10.23 18.80
C ARG A 297 -9.53 9.74 19.32
N GLN A 298 -8.85 10.55 20.15
CA GLN A 298 -7.63 10.11 20.84
C GLN A 298 -7.91 8.93 21.77
N THR A 299 -8.96 9.02 22.57
CA THR A 299 -9.38 7.96 23.49
C THR A 299 -9.77 6.67 22.75
N TYR A 300 -10.39 6.81 21.59
CA TYR A 300 -10.76 5.65 20.77
C TYR A 300 -9.54 4.96 20.13
N LEU A 301 -8.48 5.71 19.80
CA LEU A 301 -7.26 5.18 19.20
C LEU A 301 -6.34 4.48 20.22
N LEU A 302 -6.32 4.94 21.47
CA LEU A 302 -5.45 4.44 22.56
C LEU A 302 -6.12 3.36 23.39
#